data_c4d99c53bd15ada33982cd3a5f0dd2e6
#
_entry.id   c4d99c53bd15ada33982cd3a5f0dd2e6
#
_cell.length_a   1.000
_cell.length_b   1.000
_cell.length_c   1.000
_cell.angle_alpha   90.00
_cell.angle_beta   90.00
_cell.angle_gamma   90.00
#
_symmetry.space_group_name_H-M   'P 1'
#
loop_
_entity.id
_entity.type
_entity.pdbx_description
1 polymer ?
#
loop_
_entity_poly.entity_id
_entity_poly.type
_entity_poly.pdbx_seq_one_letter_code
_entity_poly.pdbx_strand_id
1 'polypeptide(L)'
;DAYMLPNGTMLISTGLLCTLDSEDELAAIIANEMSHFVLDHQVNNIYRAERRAKRAAFWGTVLAVTAEVALEVAYWDDDDTALGVGAVASIGSIAALLNVNVVNRLGMNYKNNQEYAADQVARELLEFKGMNPDGLASALSKVIGYYNIQQRGHKLLRYGSIDNLKKRIDKAGQAENQISHPYLKATSDVVTFNAAMNMADQRYEEAGRLIQKNINNNLATDHDYVILAKSRMALYNTEEVNEECATLLWKAKELAGDLSLIHISEPTRLGMIS
;
A
#
# COMPACT_ATOMS: atom_id res chain seq x y z
N ASP A 1 -1.20 0.98 -0.67
CA ASP A 1 -2.46 1.74 -0.67
C ASP A 1 -2.23 3.14 -1.24
N ALA A 2 -3.27 3.73 -1.86
CA ALA A 2 -3.33 5.12 -2.26
C ALA A 2 -4.55 5.81 -1.63
N TYR A 3 -4.44 7.12 -1.38
CA TYR A 3 -5.50 7.92 -0.80
C TYR A 3 -5.45 9.34 -1.35
N MET A 4 -6.59 9.87 -1.75
CA MET A 4 -6.76 11.29 -1.98
C MET A 4 -7.38 11.93 -0.72
N LEU A 5 -6.70 12.93 -0.16
CA LEU A 5 -7.21 13.67 0.99
C LEU A 5 -8.21 14.74 0.56
N PRO A 6 -9.12 15.20 1.47
CA PRO A 6 -10.10 16.23 1.15
C PRO A 6 -9.51 17.56 0.66
N ASN A 7 -8.26 17.84 0.98
CA ASN A 7 -7.54 19.04 0.52
C ASN A 7 -6.86 18.87 -0.87
N GLY A 8 -7.09 17.74 -1.55
CA GLY A 8 -6.48 17.43 -2.84
C GLY A 8 -5.07 16.84 -2.77
N THR A 9 -4.53 16.56 -1.59
CA THR A 9 -3.24 15.88 -1.46
C THR A 9 -3.41 14.40 -1.70
N MET A 10 -2.59 13.83 -2.59
CA MET A 10 -2.54 12.39 -2.83
C MET A 10 -1.40 11.75 -2.05
N LEU A 11 -1.69 10.65 -1.37
CA LEU A 11 -0.73 9.80 -0.68
C LEU A 11 -0.67 8.45 -1.37
N ILE A 12 0.53 8.00 -1.70
CA ILE A 12 0.78 6.69 -2.30
C ILE A 12 1.81 5.97 -1.44
N SER A 13 1.46 4.77 -0.95
CA SER A 13 2.40 3.97 -0.16
C SER A 13 3.48 3.36 -1.05
N THR A 14 4.70 3.27 -0.51
CA THR A 14 5.81 2.58 -1.18
C THR A 14 5.49 1.11 -1.44
N GLY A 15 4.73 0.47 -0.55
CA GLY A 15 4.24 -0.90 -0.75
C GLY A 15 3.34 -1.06 -1.97
N LEU A 16 2.50 -0.06 -2.29
CA LEU A 16 1.71 -0.10 -3.53
C LEU A 16 2.62 0.01 -4.74
N LEU A 17 3.58 0.94 -4.75
CA LEU A 17 4.55 1.07 -5.85
C LEU A 17 5.31 -0.24 -6.11
N CYS A 18 5.68 -0.97 -5.06
CA CYS A 18 6.31 -2.29 -5.19
C CYS A 18 5.37 -3.38 -5.72
N THR A 19 4.06 -3.23 -5.53
CA THR A 19 3.06 -4.22 -5.94
C THR A 19 2.74 -4.14 -7.43
N LEU A 20 2.77 -2.92 -7.99
CA LEU A 20 2.47 -2.65 -9.40
C LEU A 20 3.68 -2.93 -10.30
N ASP A 21 3.43 -3.19 -11.60
CA ASP A 21 4.46 -3.52 -12.59
C ASP A 21 4.47 -2.58 -13.81
N SER A 22 3.54 -1.61 -13.88
CA SER A 22 3.47 -0.66 -14.98
C SER A 22 2.98 0.72 -14.58
N GLU A 23 3.31 1.71 -15.41
CA GLU A 23 2.80 3.07 -15.31
C GLU A 23 1.29 3.13 -15.46
N ASP A 24 0.71 2.31 -16.33
CA ASP A 24 -0.74 2.26 -16.56
C ASP A 24 -1.49 1.80 -15.31
N GLU A 25 -0.95 0.83 -14.59
CA GLU A 25 -1.50 0.39 -13.29
C GLU A 25 -1.46 1.50 -12.24
N LEU A 26 -0.32 2.21 -12.14
CA LEU A 26 -0.20 3.33 -11.22
C LEU A 26 -1.13 4.47 -11.61
N ALA A 27 -1.18 4.83 -12.89
CA ALA A 27 -2.06 5.86 -13.41
C ALA A 27 -3.53 5.52 -13.16
N ALA A 28 -3.91 4.25 -13.29
CA ALA A 28 -5.28 3.79 -13.02
C ALA A 28 -5.67 3.98 -11.55
N ILE A 29 -4.79 3.64 -10.61
CA ILE A 29 -5.03 3.91 -9.18
C ILE A 29 -5.11 5.41 -8.90
N ILE A 30 -4.21 6.20 -9.47
CA ILE A 30 -4.24 7.67 -9.33
C ILE A 30 -5.56 8.24 -9.90
N ALA A 31 -5.96 7.82 -11.09
CA ALA A 31 -7.20 8.25 -11.72
C ALA A 31 -8.44 7.88 -10.89
N ASN A 32 -8.46 6.68 -10.28
CA ASN A 32 -9.54 6.26 -9.39
C ASN A 32 -9.62 7.17 -8.14
N GLU A 33 -8.51 7.46 -7.49
CA GLU A 33 -8.48 8.36 -6.33
C GLU A 33 -8.88 9.80 -6.70
N MET A 34 -8.41 10.30 -7.84
CA MET A 34 -8.83 11.61 -8.36
C MET A 34 -10.33 11.63 -8.68
N SER A 35 -10.88 10.55 -9.20
CA SER A 35 -12.31 10.42 -9.48
C SER A 35 -13.15 10.49 -8.21
N HIS A 36 -12.70 9.88 -7.12
CA HIS A 36 -13.36 10.01 -5.82
C HIS A 36 -13.41 11.47 -5.33
N PHE A 37 -12.34 12.22 -5.57
CA PHE A 37 -12.26 13.64 -5.22
C PHE A 37 -13.21 14.48 -6.10
N VAL A 38 -13.14 14.34 -7.42
CA VAL A 38 -13.96 15.09 -8.39
C VAL A 38 -15.46 14.80 -8.22
N LEU A 39 -15.82 13.56 -7.85
CA LEU A 39 -17.21 13.16 -7.60
C LEU A 39 -17.70 13.52 -6.18
N ASP A 40 -16.92 14.27 -5.41
CA ASP A 40 -17.23 14.67 -4.03
C ASP A 40 -17.60 13.50 -3.11
N HIS A 41 -17.07 12.30 -3.37
CA HIS A 41 -17.44 11.12 -2.60
C HIS A 41 -17.10 11.25 -1.12
N GLN A 42 -15.95 11.85 -0.78
CA GLN A 42 -15.50 12.08 0.59
C GLN A 42 -16.41 13.07 1.30
N VAL A 43 -16.63 14.23 0.70
CA VAL A 43 -17.47 15.30 1.24
C VAL A 43 -18.90 14.77 1.49
N ASN A 44 -19.46 14.07 0.53
CA ASN A 44 -20.78 13.44 0.65
C ASN A 44 -20.84 12.40 1.78
N ASN A 45 -19.76 11.62 2.00
CA ASN A 45 -19.72 10.63 3.07
C ASN A 45 -19.61 11.31 4.44
N ILE A 46 -18.82 12.38 4.58
CA ILE A 46 -18.72 13.20 5.81
C ILE A 46 -20.08 13.80 6.14
N TYR A 47 -20.74 14.47 5.21
CA TYR A 47 -22.07 15.04 5.43
C TYR A 47 -23.13 14.00 5.80
N ARG A 48 -23.06 12.80 5.19
CA ARG A 48 -23.99 11.71 5.55
C ARG A 48 -23.71 11.19 6.95
N ALA A 49 -22.44 11.08 7.34
CA ALA A 49 -22.05 10.67 8.69
C ALA A 49 -22.54 11.69 9.72
N GLU A 50 -22.32 12.99 9.48
CA GLU A 50 -22.80 14.08 10.33
C GLU A 50 -24.33 14.08 10.47
N ARG A 51 -25.07 13.96 9.37
CA ARG A 51 -26.55 13.87 9.42
C ARG A 51 -27.02 12.63 10.21
N ARG A 52 -26.32 11.49 10.11
CA ARG A 52 -26.64 10.30 10.91
C ARG A 52 -26.37 10.55 12.39
N ALA A 53 -25.22 11.15 12.71
CA ALA A 53 -24.86 11.51 14.08
C ALA A 53 -25.87 12.49 14.69
N LYS A 54 -26.27 13.54 13.98
CA LYS A 54 -27.34 14.48 14.41
C LYS A 54 -28.68 13.78 14.61
N ARG A 55 -29.09 12.86 13.73
CA ARG A 55 -30.31 12.07 13.91
C ARG A 55 -30.18 11.10 15.08
N ALA A 56 -29.03 10.42 15.24
CA ALA A 56 -28.79 9.50 16.35
C ALA A 56 -28.80 10.26 17.68
N ALA A 57 -28.20 11.45 17.75
CA ALA A 57 -28.25 12.32 18.92
C ALA A 57 -29.69 12.78 19.24
N PHE A 58 -30.48 13.14 18.22
CA PHE A 58 -31.91 13.48 18.39
C PHE A 58 -32.72 12.30 18.92
N TRP A 59 -32.54 11.10 18.36
CA TRP A 59 -33.25 9.90 18.82
C TRP A 59 -32.61 9.32 20.09
N GLY A 60 -31.33 9.59 20.35
CA GLY A 60 -30.61 9.17 21.57
C GLY A 60 -31.07 9.90 22.83
N THR A 61 -31.58 11.12 22.69
CA THR A 61 -32.32 11.81 23.79
C THR A 61 -33.67 11.16 24.10
N VAL A 62 -34.18 10.34 23.15
CA VAL A 62 -35.45 9.61 23.34
C VAL A 62 -35.20 8.17 23.82
N LEU A 63 -34.08 7.58 23.45
CA LEU A 63 -33.71 6.19 23.78
C LEU A 63 -32.28 6.22 24.30
N ALA A 64 -32.06 6.19 25.59
CA ALA A 64 -30.75 6.14 26.28
C ALA A 64 -29.72 5.25 25.53
N VAL A 65 -29.16 5.73 24.42
CA VAL A 65 -28.12 5.04 23.65
C VAL A 65 -26.77 5.35 24.31
N THR A 66 -26.05 4.28 24.55
CA THR A 66 -24.81 4.16 25.29
C THR A 66 -23.78 5.28 25.02
N ALA A 67 -23.13 5.73 26.09
CA ALA A 67 -22.15 6.82 26.17
C ALA A 67 -20.98 6.78 25.17
N GLU A 68 -20.69 5.64 24.56
CA GLU A 68 -19.60 5.47 23.60
C GLU A 68 -19.84 6.19 22.27
N VAL A 69 -21.07 6.22 21.77
CA VAL A 69 -21.42 6.91 20.52
C VAL A 69 -21.48 8.41 20.71
N ALA A 70 -21.90 8.87 21.89
CA ALA A 70 -21.98 10.29 22.23
C ALA A 70 -20.60 10.93 22.41
N LEU A 71 -19.60 10.21 22.91
CA LEU A 71 -18.23 10.69 23.07
C LEU A 71 -17.52 10.85 21.72
N GLU A 72 -17.79 10.02 20.73
CA GLU A 72 -17.23 10.18 19.38
C GLU A 72 -17.83 11.38 18.63
N VAL A 73 -19.07 11.77 18.95
CA VAL A 73 -19.76 12.88 18.29
C VAL A 73 -19.42 14.24 18.95
N ALA A 74 -19.15 14.27 20.25
CA ALA A 74 -18.79 15.49 20.98
C ALA A 74 -17.41 16.05 20.60
N TYR A 75 -16.52 15.23 20.01
CA TYR A 75 -15.20 15.66 19.55
C TYR A 75 -15.22 16.47 18.25
N TRP A 76 -16.38 16.68 17.63
CA TRP A 76 -16.50 17.37 16.34
C TRP A 76 -16.89 18.83 16.42
N ASP A 77 -17.17 19.36 17.59
CA ASP A 77 -17.75 20.71 17.74
C ASP A 77 -16.72 21.80 18.13
N ASP A 78 -15.47 21.44 18.28
CA ASP A 78 -14.40 22.41 18.49
C ASP A 78 -13.39 22.40 17.34
N ASP A 79 -12.93 23.57 16.94
CA ASP A 79 -11.96 24.05 15.95
C ASP A 79 -10.77 23.14 15.57
N ASP A 80 -10.70 21.91 16.06
CA ASP A 80 -9.60 20.95 15.88
C ASP A 80 -9.64 20.16 14.56
N THR A 81 -10.59 20.40 13.67
CA THR A 81 -10.60 19.79 12.34
C THR A 81 -9.38 20.17 11.50
N ALA A 82 -8.80 21.34 11.77
CA ALA A 82 -7.53 21.77 11.15
C ALA A 82 -6.31 20.99 11.67
N LEU A 83 -6.33 20.53 12.93
CA LEU A 83 -5.26 19.71 13.51
C LEU A 83 -5.24 18.29 12.97
N GLY A 84 -6.40 17.70 12.71
CA GLY A 84 -6.49 16.36 12.12
C GLY A 84 -5.88 16.28 10.71
N VAL A 85 -6.12 17.30 9.89
CA VAL A 85 -5.57 17.37 8.53
C VAL A 85 -4.09 17.79 8.53
N GLY A 86 -3.69 18.67 9.43
CA GLY A 86 -2.30 19.09 9.57
C GLY A 86 -1.39 18.00 10.16
N ALA A 87 -1.89 17.22 11.11
CA ALA A 87 -1.16 16.09 11.70
C ALA A 87 -0.93 14.94 10.68
N VAL A 88 -1.82 14.78 9.71
CA VAL A 88 -1.68 13.81 8.62
C VAL A 88 -0.56 14.17 7.65
N ALA A 89 -0.15 15.44 7.60
CA ALA A 89 0.94 15.91 6.74
C ALA A 89 2.36 15.57 7.28
N SER A 90 2.47 15.11 8.54
CA SER A 90 3.77 14.67 9.08
C SER A 90 4.03 13.19 8.80
N ILE A 91 5.28 12.85 8.52
CA ILE A 91 5.74 11.48 8.18
C ILE A 91 5.32 10.42 9.22
N GLY A 92 5.13 10.84 10.50
CA GLY A 92 4.64 9.96 11.57
C GLY A 92 3.14 9.62 11.47
N SER A 93 2.38 10.30 10.63
CA SER A 93 0.91 10.15 10.54
C SER A 93 0.43 9.25 9.41
N ILE A 94 1.32 8.76 8.51
CA ILE A 94 0.93 7.78 7.48
C ILE A 94 0.43 6.49 8.13
N ALA A 95 1.03 6.07 9.23
CA ALA A 95 0.55 4.93 10.02
C ALA A 95 -0.87 5.19 10.61
N ALA A 96 -1.20 6.44 10.90
CA ALA A 96 -2.53 6.82 11.37
C ALA A 96 -3.59 6.74 10.26
N LEU A 97 -3.21 6.98 8.99
CA LEU A 97 -4.12 6.82 7.85
C LEU A 97 -4.52 5.35 7.61
N LEU A 98 -3.74 4.41 8.11
CA LEU A 98 -4.08 2.98 8.09
C LEU A 98 -5.08 2.62 9.21
N ASN A 99 -5.42 3.57 10.08
CA ASN A 99 -6.42 3.36 11.12
C ASN A 99 -7.82 3.50 10.53
N VAL A 100 -8.66 2.49 10.74
CA VAL A 100 -10.08 2.45 10.29
C VAL A 100 -10.84 3.72 10.66
N ASN A 101 -10.61 4.23 11.86
CA ASN A 101 -11.30 5.41 12.36
C ASN A 101 -10.94 6.66 11.57
N VAL A 102 -9.67 6.83 11.19
CA VAL A 102 -9.23 7.97 10.38
C VAL A 102 -9.79 7.88 8.95
N VAL A 103 -9.72 6.71 8.33
CA VAL A 103 -10.31 6.45 6.99
C VAL A 103 -11.81 6.78 6.99
N ASN A 104 -12.53 6.35 8.03
CA ASN A 104 -13.96 6.65 8.17
C ASN A 104 -14.22 8.14 8.42
N ARG A 105 -13.43 8.80 9.28
CA ARG A 105 -13.54 10.23 9.59
C ARG A 105 -13.31 11.10 8.35
N LEU A 106 -12.33 10.77 7.54
CA LEU A 106 -12.03 11.48 6.30
C LEU A 106 -12.97 11.11 5.13
N GLY A 107 -14.00 10.29 5.39
CA GLY A 107 -14.99 9.91 4.37
C GLY A 107 -14.44 9.01 3.25
N MET A 108 -13.26 8.41 3.48
CA MET A 108 -12.57 7.58 2.48
C MET A 108 -13.04 6.12 2.46
N ASN A 109 -14.04 5.76 3.24
CA ASN A 109 -14.69 4.46 3.17
C ASN A 109 -15.83 4.52 2.15
N TYR A 110 -15.52 4.17 0.90
CA TYR A 110 -16.46 4.29 -0.20
C TYR A 110 -17.38 3.08 -0.28
N LYS A 111 -18.63 3.34 -0.72
CA LYS A 111 -19.57 2.29 -1.03
C LYS A 111 -19.33 1.74 -2.43
N ASN A 112 -19.80 0.52 -2.69
CA ASN A 112 -19.61 -0.13 -3.99
C ASN A 112 -20.05 0.73 -5.17
N ASN A 113 -21.18 1.44 -5.06
CA ASN A 113 -21.65 2.33 -6.12
C ASN A 113 -20.76 3.55 -6.34
N GLN A 114 -20.08 4.05 -5.29
CA GLN A 114 -19.09 5.12 -5.40
C GLN A 114 -17.80 4.60 -6.04
N GLU A 115 -17.38 3.39 -5.66
CA GLU A 115 -16.24 2.72 -6.29
C GLU A 115 -16.50 2.50 -7.80
N TYR A 116 -17.66 1.98 -8.18
CA TYR A 116 -17.99 1.78 -9.61
C TYR A 116 -18.07 3.10 -10.40
N ALA A 117 -18.57 4.16 -9.80
CA ALA A 117 -18.59 5.46 -10.45
C ALA A 117 -17.16 6.02 -10.62
N ALA A 118 -16.31 5.86 -9.62
CA ALA A 118 -14.91 6.28 -9.70
C ALA A 118 -14.12 5.44 -10.72
N ASP A 119 -14.36 4.12 -10.76
CA ASP A 119 -13.73 3.22 -11.74
C ASP A 119 -14.09 3.62 -13.18
N GLN A 120 -15.34 3.98 -13.42
CA GLN A 120 -15.78 4.43 -14.75
C GLN A 120 -15.06 5.73 -15.16
N VAL A 121 -15.06 6.74 -14.29
CA VAL A 121 -14.37 8.01 -14.59
C VAL A 121 -12.87 7.80 -14.75
N ALA A 122 -12.26 6.94 -13.93
CA ALA A 122 -10.86 6.60 -14.05
C ALA A 122 -10.54 5.98 -15.42
N ARG A 123 -11.37 5.06 -15.89
CA ARG A 123 -11.25 4.45 -17.21
C ARG A 123 -11.32 5.50 -18.33
N GLU A 124 -12.31 6.38 -18.28
CA GLU A 124 -12.47 7.47 -19.26
C GLU A 124 -11.26 8.41 -19.28
N LEU A 125 -10.66 8.70 -18.09
CA LEU A 125 -9.43 9.49 -17.97
C LEU A 125 -8.22 8.80 -18.61
N LEU A 126 -8.07 7.49 -18.40
CA LEU A 126 -6.99 6.70 -19.01
C LEU A 126 -7.14 6.69 -20.54
N GLU A 127 -8.33 6.40 -21.06
CA GLU A 127 -8.61 6.41 -22.49
C GLU A 127 -8.33 7.79 -23.10
N PHE A 128 -8.76 8.87 -22.46
CA PHE A 128 -8.50 10.24 -22.89
C PHE A 128 -6.98 10.56 -22.96
N LYS A 129 -6.18 9.99 -22.05
CA LYS A 129 -4.72 10.16 -22.00
C LYS A 129 -3.98 9.19 -22.91
N GLY A 130 -4.67 8.27 -23.61
CA GLY A 130 -4.05 7.25 -24.43
C GLY A 130 -3.30 6.18 -23.61
N MET A 131 -3.64 6.03 -22.34
CA MET A 131 -3.15 4.99 -21.45
C MET A 131 -4.06 3.77 -21.50
N ASN A 132 -3.58 2.63 -21.01
CA ASN A 132 -4.37 1.42 -21.03
C ASN A 132 -5.54 1.48 -20.02
N PRO A 133 -6.80 1.44 -20.50
CA PRO A 133 -7.97 1.48 -19.63
C PRO A 133 -8.12 0.24 -18.74
N ASP A 134 -7.47 -0.89 -19.08
CA ASP A 134 -7.49 -2.12 -18.30
C ASP A 134 -6.47 -2.11 -17.14
N GLY A 135 -5.65 -1.05 -17.03
CA GLY A 135 -4.67 -0.87 -15.95
C GLY A 135 -5.28 -0.96 -14.55
N LEU A 136 -6.54 -0.53 -14.38
CA LEU A 136 -7.23 -0.65 -13.09
C LEU A 136 -7.53 -2.11 -12.73
N ALA A 137 -8.00 -2.91 -13.68
CA ALA A 137 -8.27 -4.34 -13.45
C ALA A 137 -7.00 -5.09 -13.06
N SER A 138 -5.89 -4.81 -13.77
CA SER A 138 -4.57 -5.36 -13.46
C SER A 138 -4.08 -4.95 -12.07
N ALA A 139 -4.12 -3.66 -11.75
CA ALA A 139 -3.71 -3.13 -10.44
C ALA A 139 -4.49 -3.75 -9.29
N LEU A 140 -5.83 -3.81 -9.39
CA LEU A 140 -6.69 -4.41 -8.35
C LEU A 140 -6.43 -5.92 -8.19
N SER A 141 -6.16 -6.63 -9.27
CA SER A 141 -5.79 -8.05 -9.23
C SER A 141 -4.49 -8.26 -8.44
N LYS A 142 -3.47 -7.42 -8.66
CA LYS A 142 -2.21 -7.45 -7.91
C LYS A 142 -2.40 -7.09 -6.44
N VAL A 143 -3.27 -6.13 -6.14
CA VAL A 143 -3.64 -5.81 -4.74
C VAL A 143 -4.25 -7.03 -4.05
N ILE A 144 -5.18 -7.76 -4.68
CA ILE A 144 -5.73 -9.01 -4.13
C ILE A 144 -4.60 -10.03 -3.90
N GLY A 145 -3.73 -10.22 -4.88
CA GLY A 145 -2.58 -11.14 -4.78
C GLY A 145 -1.69 -10.80 -3.57
N TYR A 146 -1.36 -9.53 -3.41
CA TYR A 146 -0.57 -9.06 -2.27
C TYR A 146 -1.24 -9.37 -0.93
N TYR A 147 -2.52 -9.07 -0.76
CA TYR A 147 -3.23 -9.34 0.49
C TYR A 147 -3.41 -10.84 0.78
N ASN A 148 -3.60 -11.66 -0.24
CA ASN A 148 -3.69 -13.12 -0.09
C ASN A 148 -2.36 -13.71 0.41
N ILE A 149 -1.24 -13.26 -0.14
CA ILE A 149 0.10 -13.69 0.28
C ILE A 149 0.36 -13.29 1.73
N GLN A 150 -0.04 -12.08 2.11
CA GLN A 150 0.13 -11.55 3.47
C GLN A 150 -0.87 -12.14 4.48
N GLN A 151 -1.76 -13.03 4.09
CA GLN A 151 -2.86 -13.55 4.91
C GLN A 151 -3.68 -12.45 5.60
N ARG A 152 -3.72 -11.26 4.99
CA ARG A 152 -4.39 -10.05 5.51
C ARG A 152 -5.71 -9.75 4.81
N GLY A 153 -6.30 -10.71 4.12
CA GLY A 153 -7.51 -10.53 3.32
C GLY A 153 -8.71 -9.93 4.05
N HIS A 154 -8.75 -10.08 5.38
CA HIS A 154 -9.78 -9.44 6.23
C HIS A 154 -9.50 -7.96 6.55
N LYS A 155 -8.32 -7.43 6.22
CA LYS A 155 -7.90 -6.04 6.48
C LYS A 155 -7.91 -5.15 5.23
N LEU A 156 -8.68 -5.51 4.22
CA LEU A 156 -8.89 -4.71 3.00
C LEU A 156 -9.72 -3.46 3.27
N LEU A 157 -9.30 -2.66 4.25
CA LEU A 157 -10.08 -1.54 4.77
C LEU A 157 -10.38 -0.48 3.71
N ARG A 158 -9.45 -0.29 2.75
CA ARG A 158 -9.57 0.72 1.72
C ARG A 158 -10.41 0.24 0.54
N TYR A 159 -10.22 -1.01 0.13
CA TYR A 159 -10.81 -1.55 -1.09
C TYR A 159 -12.09 -2.38 -0.85
N GLY A 160 -12.55 -2.48 0.38
CA GLY A 160 -13.69 -3.30 0.75
C GLY A 160 -13.37 -4.80 0.82
N SER A 161 -14.35 -5.64 0.51
CA SER A 161 -14.15 -7.09 0.51
C SER A 161 -13.48 -7.59 -0.78
N ILE A 162 -12.84 -8.75 -0.72
CA ILE A 162 -12.26 -9.42 -1.91
C ILE A 162 -13.34 -9.65 -2.98
N ASP A 163 -14.57 -9.99 -2.59
CA ASP A 163 -15.67 -10.19 -3.53
C ASP A 163 -16.06 -8.90 -4.26
N ASN A 164 -15.99 -7.75 -3.58
CA ASN A 164 -16.23 -6.46 -4.20
C ASN A 164 -15.09 -6.10 -5.16
N LEU A 165 -13.84 -6.36 -4.78
CA LEU A 165 -12.71 -6.16 -5.66
C LEU A 165 -12.81 -7.02 -6.93
N LYS A 166 -13.17 -8.29 -6.81
CA LYS A 166 -13.39 -9.16 -7.98
C LYS A 166 -14.44 -8.60 -8.91
N LYS A 167 -15.59 -8.12 -8.37
CA LYS A 167 -16.62 -7.48 -9.17
C LYS A 167 -16.16 -6.19 -9.85
N ARG A 168 -15.26 -5.43 -9.22
CA ARG A 168 -14.65 -4.24 -9.82
C ARG A 168 -13.72 -4.64 -10.97
N ILE A 169 -12.89 -5.65 -10.77
CA ILE A 169 -12.00 -6.20 -11.80
C ILE A 169 -12.81 -6.65 -13.02
N ASP A 170 -13.86 -7.44 -12.81
CA ASP A 170 -14.72 -7.94 -13.89
C ASP A 170 -15.37 -6.81 -14.71
N LYS A 171 -15.62 -5.65 -14.07
CA LYS A 171 -16.20 -4.47 -14.74
C LYS A 171 -15.14 -3.54 -15.34
N ALA A 172 -13.97 -3.49 -14.76
CA ALA A 172 -12.90 -2.58 -15.18
C ALA A 172 -12.20 -3.04 -16.48
N GLY A 173 -12.28 -4.32 -16.82
CA GLY A 173 -11.67 -4.86 -18.03
C GLY A 173 -10.95 -6.19 -17.79
N GLN A 174 -9.94 -6.47 -18.61
CA GLN A 174 -9.14 -7.68 -18.49
C GLN A 174 -7.92 -7.42 -17.62
N ALA A 175 -7.74 -8.23 -16.59
CA ALA A 175 -6.56 -8.16 -15.72
C ALA A 175 -5.34 -8.79 -16.44
N GLU A 176 -4.89 -8.20 -17.53
CA GLU A 176 -3.67 -8.62 -18.19
C GLU A 176 -2.45 -8.13 -17.40
N ASN A 177 -1.47 -9.04 -17.24
CA ASN A 177 -0.24 -8.67 -16.54
C ASN A 177 0.65 -7.84 -17.46
N GLN A 178 0.60 -6.52 -17.31
CA GLN A 178 1.42 -5.59 -18.05
C GLN A 178 2.71 -5.31 -17.27
N ILE A 179 3.84 -5.63 -17.88
CA ILE A 179 5.16 -5.37 -17.30
C ILE A 179 5.82 -4.24 -18.09
N SER A 180 6.12 -3.15 -17.41
CA SER A 180 6.87 -2.02 -17.95
C SER A 180 8.26 -1.98 -17.34
N HIS A 181 9.27 -2.24 -18.15
CA HIS A 181 10.67 -2.16 -17.69
C HIS A 181 11.07 -0.75 -17.19
N PRO A 182 10.65 0.36 -17.84
CA PRO A 182 10.87 1.71 -17.31
C PRO A 182 10.28 1.89 -15.91
N TYR A 183 9.05 1.43 -15.66
CA TYR A 183 8.42 1.50 -14.35
C TYR A 183 9.20 0.70 -13.30
N LEU A 184 9.53 -0.55 -13.62
CA LEU A 184 10.29 -1.42 -12.72
C LEU A 184 11.64 -0.81 -12.36
N LYS A 185 12.32 -0.21 -13.34
CA LYS A 185 13.58 0.50 -13.12
C LYS A 185 13.41 1.72 -12.22
N ALA A 186 12.37 2.52 -12.44
CA ALA A 186 12.08 3.70 -11.64
C ALA A 186 11.70 3.36 -10.19
N THR A 187 11.17 2.17 -9.94
CA THR A 187 10.73 1.71 -8.62
C THR A 187 11.69 0.72 -7.94
N SER A 188 12.79 0.31 -8.59
CA SER A 188 13.73 -0.68 -8.05
C SER A 188 14.30 -0.29 -6.68
N ASP A 189 14.70 0.98 -6.49
CA ASP A 189 15.20 1.47 -5.20
C ASP A 189 14.12 1.45 -4.11
N VAL A 190 12.86 1.67 -4.50
CA VAL A 190 11.71 1.58 -3.59
C VAL A 190 11.50 0.13 -3.14
N VAL A 191 11.70 -0.83 -4.03
CA VAL A 191 11.66 -2.28 -3.73
C VAL A 191 12.74 -2.63 -2.71
N THR A 192 13.99 -2.20 -2.96
CA THR A 192 15.11 -2.42 -2.04
C THR A 192 14.85 -1.79 -0.67
N PHE A 193 14.36 -0.55 -0.63
CA PHE A 193 14.00 0.14 0.60
C PHE A 193 12.93 -0.63 1.41
N ASN A 194 11.84 -1.05 0.76
CA ASN A 194 10.78 -1.81 1.45
C ASN A 194 11.26 -3.19 1.93
N ALA A 195 12.16 -3.84 1.18
CA ALA A 195 12.77 -5.08 1.61
C ALA A 195 13.65 -4.88 2.85
N ALA A 196 14.44 -3.81 2.89
CA ALA A 196 15.24 -3.45 4.07
C ALA A 196 14.36 -3.16 5.30
N MET A 197 13.22 -2.48 5.12
CA MET A 197 12.24 -2.26 6.19
C MET A 197 11.61 -3.57 6.68
N ASN A 198 11.31 -4.50 5.77
CA ASN A 198 10.83 -5.83 6.15
C ASN A 198 11.88 -6.63 6.93
N MET A 199 13.17 -6.49 6.58
CA MET A 199 14.28 -7.08 7.36
C MET A 199 14.33 -6.52 8.78
N ALA A 200 14.19 -5.19 8.93
CA ALA A 200 14.18 -4.53 10.24
C ALA A 200 13.02 -4.98 11.11
N ASP A 201 11.85 -5.23 10.49
CA ASP A 201 10.65 -5.75 11.14
C ASP A 201 10.67 -7.28 11.32
N GLN A 202 11.78 -7.96 11.04
CA GLN A 202 11.95 -9.42 11.11
C GLN A 202 10.99 -10.21 10.17
N ARG A 203 10.49 -9.56 9.13
CA ARG A 203 9.64 -10.18 8.10
C ARG A 203 10.51 -10.70 6.95
N TYR A 204 11.35 -11.67 7.26
CA TYR A 204 12.41 -12.16 6.37
C TYR A 204 11.89 -12.76 5.08
N GLU A 205 10.82 -13.56 5.14
CA GLU A 205 10.21 -14.15 3.95
C GLU A 205 9.69 -13.09 2.98
N GLU A 206 9.06 -12.04 3.52
CA GLU A 206 8.54 -10.92 2.72
C GLU A 206 9.67 -10.11 2.09
N ALA A 207 10.74 -9.88 2.84
CA ALA A 207 11.93 -9.20 2.35
C ALA A 207 12.55 -9.95 1.16
N GLY A 208 12.79 -11.25 1.31
CA GLY A 208 13.36 -12.09 0.26
C GLY A 208 12.49 -12.13 -0.99
N ARG A 209 11.17 -12.29 -0.83
CA ARG A 209 10.23 -12.28 -1.94
C ARG A 209 10.20 -10.95 -2.69
N LEU A 210 10.28 -9.83 -1.96
CA LEU A 210 10.25 -8.50 -2.56
C LEU A 210 11.49 -8.25 -3.41
N ILE A 211 12.66 -8.60 -2.90
CA ILE A 211 13.94 -8.49 -3.63
C ILE A 211 13.97 -9.34 -4.89
N GLN A 212 13.28 -10.47 -4.89
CA GLN A 212 13.22 -11.35 -6.06
C GLN A 212 12.65 -10.60 -7.29
N LYS A 213 11.83 -9.57 -7.09
CA LYS A 213 11.33 -8.72 -8.17
C LYS A 213 12.47 -8.00 -8.91
N ASN A 214 13.40 -7.38 -8.17
CA ASN A 214 14.57 -6.72 -8.79
C ASN A 214 15.49 -7.73 -9.47
N ILE A 215 15.73 -8.88 -8.85
CA ILE A 215 16.58 -9.93 -9.39
C ILE A 215 16.02 -10.49 -10.71
N ASN A 216 14.73 -10.82 -10.73
CA ASN A 216 14.06 -11.40 -11.91
C ASN A 216 14.01 -10.42 -13.10
N ASN A 217 14.09 -9.13 -12.84
CA ASN A 217 14.06 -8.10 -13.88
C ASN A 217 15.45 -7.52 -14.21
N ASN A 218 16.53 -8.11 -13.70
CA ASN A 218 17.91 -7.66 -13.89
C ASN A 218 18.16 -6.21 -13.41
N LEU A 219 17.49 -5.83 -12.34
CA LEU A 219 17.58 -4.50 -11.70
C LEU A 219 18.25 -4.56 -10.32
N ALA A 220 18.69 -5.75 -9.91
CA ALA A 220 19.25 -5.97 -8.58
C ALA A 220 20.60 -5.27 -8.41
N THR A 221 20.74 -4.63 -7.27
CA THR A 221 21.99 -4.02 -6.78
C THR A 221 22.73 -4.98 -5.84
N ASP A 222 23.92 -4.62 -5.39
CA ASP A 222 24.67 -5.32 -4.35
C ASP A 222 23.85 -5.45 -3.06
N HIS A 223 23.12 -4.40 -2.66
CA HIS A 223 22.25 -4.39 -1.48
C HIS A 223 21.14 -5.44 -1.59
N ASP A 224 20.56 -5.63 -2.76
CA ASP A 224 19.50 -6.61 -2.99
C ASP A 224 19.99 -8.04 -2.73
N TYR A 225 21.18 -8.37 -3.21
CA TYR A 225 21.78 -9.68 -2.96
C TYR A 225 22.12 -9.89 -1.48
N VAL A 226 22.60 -8.84 -0.79
CA VAL A 226 22.85 -8.90 0.66
C VAL A 226 21.56 -9.12 1.45
N ILE A 227 20.48 -8.41 1.10
CA ILE A 227 19.17 -8.58 1.74
C ILE A 227 18.65 -10.01 1.51
N LEU A 228 18.75 -10.52 0.29
CA LEU A 228 18.30 -11.89 -0.02
C LEU A 228 19.09 -12.93 0.78
N ALA A 229 20.41 -12.83 0.83
CA ALA A 229 21.26 -13.73 1.60
C ALA A 229 20.89 -13.68 3.08
N LYS A 230 20.81 -12.49 3.68
CA LYS A 230 20.43 -12.32 5.09
C LYS A 230 19.03 -12.86 5.41
N SER A 231 18.06 -12.65 4.51
CA SER A 231 16.70 -13.16 4.70
C SER A 231 16.66 -14.70 4.72
N ARG A 232 17.42 -15.35 3.82
CA ARG A 232 17.51 -16.81 3.76
C ARG A 232 18.23 -17.39 4.97
N MET A 233 19.35 -16.79 5.38
CA MET A 233 20.07 -17.22 6.59
C MET A 233 19.23 -17.07 7.86
N ALA A 234 18.34 -16.09 7.93
CA ALA A 234 17.43 -15.90 9.05
C ALA A 234 16.29 -16.94 9.09
N LEU A 235 15.88 -17.46 7.93
CA LEU A 235 14.79 -18.42 7.82
C LEU A 235 15.25 -19.88 7.91
N TYR A 236 16.45 -20.18 7.41
CA TYR A 236 16.94 -21.54 7.24
C TYR A 236 18.38 -21.65 7.73
N ASN A 237 18.66 -22.74 8.45
CA ASN A 237 20.00 -23.05 8.96
C ASN A 237 20.45 -24.42 8.42
N THR A 238 20.69 -24.49 7.11
CA THR A 238 21.20 -25.71 6.44
C THR A 238 22.47 -25.39 5.68
N GLU A 239 23.31 -26.40 5.44
CA GLU A 239 24.57 -26.25 4.71
C GLU A 239 24.32 -25.77 3.26
N GLU A 240 23.30 -26.32 2.60
CA GLU A 240 22.87 -25.92 1.25
C GLU A 240 22.52 -24.44 1.16
N VAL A 241 21.75 -23.93 2.14
CA VAL A 241 21.38 -22.50 2.20
C VAL A 241 22.61 -21.64 2.48
N ASN A 242 23.54 -22.09 3.29
CA ASN A 242 24.77 -21.36 3.55
C ASN A 242 25.65 -21.23 2.30
N GLU A 243 25.76 -22.29 1.47
CA GLU A 243 26.46 -22.25 0.18
C GLU A 243 25.76 -21.31 -0.82
N GLU A 244 24.42 -21.37 -0.90
CA GLU A 244 23.65 -20.43 -1.70
C GLU A 244 23.87 -18.99 -1.25
N CYS A 245 23.82 -18.71 0.05
CA CYS A 245 24.06 -17.39 0.61
C CYS A 245 25.47 -16.90 0.33
N ALA A 246 26.46 -17.77 0.41
CA ALA A 246 27.84 -17.42 0.03
C ALA A 246 27.90 -16.97 -1.44
N THR A 247 27.22 -17.69 -2.35
CA THR A 247 27.13 -17.32 -3.76
C THR A 247 26.47 -15.96 -3.96
N LEU A 248 25.37 -15.69 -3.26
CA LEU A 248 24.68 -14.38 -3.31
C LEU A 248 25.58 -13.25 -2.82
N LEU A 249 26.32 -13.47 -1.71
CA LEU A 249 27.24 -12.48 -1.18
C LEU A 249 28.46 -12.23 -2.09
N TRP A 250 28.95 -13.26 -2.77
CA TRP A 250 29.97 -13.08 -3.82
C TRP A 250 29.46 -12.22 -4.98
N LYS A 251 28.23 -12.44 -5.41
CA LYS A 251 27.59 -11.62 -6.43
C LYS A 251 27.37 -10.17 -5.99
N ALA A 252 26.97 -9.96 -4.74
CA ALA A 252 26.91 -8.64 -4.15
C ALA A 252 28.28 -7.93 -4.17
N LYS A 253 29.34 -8.65 -3.78
CA LYS A 253 30.71 -8.12 -3.79
C LYS A 253 31.17 -7.74 -5.20
N GLU A 254 30.86 -8.56 -6.20
CA GLU A 254 31.20 -8.28 -7.61
C GLU A 254 30.55 -6.98 -8.09
N LEU A 255 29.26 -6.76 -7.76
CA LEU A 255 28.51 -5.57 -8.13
C LEU A 255 28.97 -4.31 -7.40
N ALA A 256 29.34 -4.44 -6.13
CA ALA A 256 29.76 -3.32 -5.29
C ALA A 256 31.13 -2.74 -5.67
N GLY A 257 31.98 -3.52 -6.35
CA GLY A 257 33.36 -3.14 -6.61
C GLY A 257 34.21 -3.00 -5.32
N ASP A 258 35.42 -2.46 -5.45
CA ASP A 258 36.40 -2.41 -4.33
C ASP A 258 36.01 -1.48 -3.16
N LEU A 259 35.05 -0.58 -3.33
CA LEU A 259 34.72 0.45 -2.33
C LEU A 259 33.73 0.01 -1.24
N SER A 260 33.06 -1.12 -1.41
CA SER A 260 31.95 -1.54 -0.53
C SER A 260 32.29 -2.66 0.43
N LEU A 261 33.53 -3.13 0.50
CA LEU A 261 33.97 -4.21 1.38
C LEU A 261 33.76 -3.94 2.88
N ILE A 262 33.65 -2.67 3.27
CA ILE A 262 33.52 -2.27 4.68
C ILE A 262 32.13 -2.60 5.24
N HIS A 263 31.09 -2.59 4.41
CA HIS A 263 29.70 -2.86 4.87
C HIS A 263 29.28 -4.33 4.79
N ILE A 264 29.99 -5.14 3.99
CA ILE A 264 29.68 -6.57 3.83
C ILE A 264 30.44 -7.42 4.86
N SER A 265 31.59 -6.93 5.35
CA SER A 265 32.53 -7.68 6.18
C SER A 265 32.23 -7.69 7.68
N GLU A 266 31.21 -6.96 8.18
CA GLU A 266 30.75 -7.21 9.54
C GLU A 266 29.79 -8.40 9.56
N PRO A 267 30.25 -9.61 9.94
CA PRO A 267 29.31 -10.65 10.33
C PRO A 267 28.60 -10.10 11.57
N THR A 268 27.35 -9.70 11.39
CA THR A 268 26.48 -9.46 12.54
C THR A 268 26.60 -10.70 13.43
N ARG A 269 27.19 -10.51 14.61
CA ARG A 269 27.24 -11.50 15.71
C ARG A 269 25.81 -11.81 16.16
N LEU A 270 25.06 -12.50 15.35
CA LEU A 270 23.71 -13.02 15.63
C LEU A 270 23.72 -14.55 15.64
N GLY A 271 24.78 -15.13 16.19
CA GLY A 271 24.92 -16.57 16.23
C GLY A 271 25.78 -17.10 17.37
N MET A 272 26.02 -16.34 18.44
CA MET A 272 26.66 -16.85 19.65
C MET A 272 25.89 -16.38 20.87
N ILE A 273 24.74 -16.99 21.12
CA ILE A 273 24.28 -17.25 22.49
C ILE A 273 23.84 -18.72 22.47
N SER A 274 24.77 -19.54 22.96
CA SER A 274 24.58 -20.92 23.39
C SER A 274 23.62 -21.00 24.59
#